data_f6855f52900a078fe4ed5e2f0901fd53
#
_entry.id   f6855f52900a078fe4ed5e2f0901fd53
#
_cell.length_a   1.000
_cell.length_b   1.000
_cell.length_c   1.000
_cell.angle_alpha   90.00
_cell.angle_beta   90.00
_cell.angle_gamma   90.00
#
_symmetry.space_group_name_H-M   'P 1'
#
loop_
_entity.id
_entity.type
_entity.pdbx_description
1 polymer ?
#
loop_
_entity_poly.entity_id
_entity_poly.type
_entity_poly.pdbx_seq_one_letter_code
_entity_poly.pdbx_strand_id
1 'polypeptide(L)'
;MSKNKQTAIVPSREENYAEWYQQVIKAADMAENSEVRGCMVIKPWGYAIWENIQRALDTMFRETGHRNAYFPIFIPKSYFEKEAEHVEGFAKECAIVTHSRLENDGQGGLKVAGELTEPYIVRPTSETIIGASFAKWVSSYRDLPLLINQWANIVRWEMRTRLFLRTAEFLWQEGHTVHETEAEAMEETRKMLDVYATFAKEYLALPVIQGEKTESEKFPGAVTTYCIEAMMQDKKALQSGTSHFLGQNFAKSSGIKYQSRNGEFEYAWTTSWGVSTRLIGALIMAHSDDNGLVLPPKIAPSHVAIIPIYRSEEEHEAVMSFAKELEGKLKQLSFEGVKVYIELDDRDLTSSERNWYWIKRGIPLRIEIGPRDIAQNTVMIARRDKEPRDKESIAVDMLPSYISETLSAMQEGYYQRALVFREENTKNIDDKDEFYRHYTPKNSKQPEIHGGFANSHWCGDAACEEQIKNDLKVSIRCIPFDAKEEKGSCICCGKESNRRVIFAKSY
;
A
#
# COMPACT_ATOMS: atom_id res chain seq x y z
N MET A 1 -15.94 35.93 -6.79
CA MET A 1 -14.60 35.64 -7.34
C MET A 1 -13.77 35.00 -6.23
N SER A 2 -13.61 33.70 -6.27
CA SER A 2 -12.75 32.96 -5.34
C SER A 2 -11.30 33.41 -5.59
N LYS A 3 -10.62 33.97 -4.57
CA LYS A 3 -9.18 34.21 -4.63
C LYS A 3 -8.53 32.87 -4.88
N ASN A 4 -7.88 32.69 -6.04
CA ASN A 4 -7.05 31.49 -6.30
C ASN A 4 -6.08 31.34 -5.12
N LYS A 5 -6.36 30.38 -4.26
CA LYS A 5 -5.46 30.00 -3.15
C LYS A 5 -4.24 29.39 -3.83
N GLN A 6 -3.11 30.08 -3.80
CA GLN A 6 -1.87 29.58 -4.40
C GLN A 6 -1.47 28.32 -3.64
N THR A 7 -1.59 27.16 -4.28
CA THR A 7 -1.22 25.85 -3.72
C THR A 7 0.24 25.53 -4.03
N ALA A 8 0.87 24.69 -3.19
CA ALA A 8 2.27 24.29 -3.41
C ALA A 8 2.40 23.17 -4.46
N ILE A 9 1.31 22.45 -4.69
CA ILE A 9 1.18 21.40 -5.72
C ILE A 9 0.26 21.91 -6.83
N VAL A 10 0.73 21.84 -8.05
CA VAL A 10 0.00 22.26 -9.24
C VAL A 10 0.08 21.17 -10.31
N PRO A 11 -1.03 20.73 -10.89
CA PRO A 11 -2.40 21.13 -10.60
C PRO A 11 -2.90 20.70 -9.22
N SER A 12 -3.97 21.31 -8.73
CA SER A 12 -4.65 20.89 -7.50
C SER A 12 -5.40 19.55 -7.68
N ARG A 13 -5.82 18.94 -6.58
CA ARG A 13 -6.62 17.69 -6.60
C ARG A 13 -7.89 17.81 -7.43
N GLU A 14 -8.56 18.94 -7.34
CA GLU A 14 -9.82 19.20 -8.05
C GLU A 14 -9.59 19.43 -9.55
N GLU A 15 -8.47 20.06 -9.91
CA GLU A 15 -8.15 20.35 -11.32
C GLU A 15 -7.75 19.09 -12.08
N ASN A 16 -6.83 18.28 -11.52
CA ASN A 16 -6.38 17.03 -12.13
C ASN A 16 -5.77 16.10 -11.08
N TYR A 17 -6.59 15.21 -10.51
CA TYR A 17 -6.17 14.32 -9.45
C TYR A 17 -5.03 13.37 -9.84
N ALA A 18 -5.02 12.88 -11.08
CA ALA A 18 -3.99 11.96 -11.55
C ALA A 18 -2.62 12.64 -11.67
N GLU A 19 -2.58 13.89 -12.16
CA GLU A 19 -1.35 14.68 -12.24
C GLU A 19 -0.92 15.18 -10.86
N TRP A 20 -1.87 15.66 -10.05
CA TRP A 20 -1.61 16.05 -8.66
C TRP A 20 -0.87 14.94 -7.89
N TYR A 21 -1.31 13.70 -8.02
CA TYR A 21 -0.67 12.56 -7.40
C TYR A 21 0.81 12.43 -7.78
N GLN A 22 1.14 12.59 -9.08
CA GLN A 22 2.52 12.54 -9.56
C GLN A 22 3.34 13.74 -9.02
N GLN A 23 2.72 14.90 -8.97
CA GLN A 23 3.38 16.12 -8.47
C GLN A 23 3.64 16.05 -6.95
N VAL A 24 2.79 15.40 -6.15
CA VAL A 24 3.05 15.14 -4.73
C VAL A 24 4.29 14.24 -4.57
N ILE A 25 4.39 13.15 -5.32
CA ILE A 25 5.56 12.24 -5.29
C ILE A 25 6.85 13.00 -5.62
N LYS A 26 6.81 13.80 -6.69
CA LYS A 26 7.95 14.59 -7.15
C LYS A 26 8.35 15.66 -6.12
N ALA A 27 7.36 16.40 -5.59
CA ALA A 27 7.61 17.49 -4.64
C ALA A 27 8.13 16.98 -3.28
N ALA A 28 7.72 15.78 -2.86
CA ALA A 28 8.22 15.10 -1.68
C ALA A 28 9.53 14.34 -1.92
N ASP A 29 10.02 14.30 -3.16
CA ASP A 29 11.25 13.60 -3.56
C ASP A 29 11.26 12.11 -3.18
N MET A 30 10.13 11.43 -3.48
CA MET A 30 9.91 10.04 -3.05
C MET A 30 10.38 9.01 -4.08
N ALA A 31 10.12 9.27 -5.35
CA ALA A 31 10.44 8.35 -6.44
C ALA A 31 10.48 9.08 -7.79
N GLU A 32 11.11 8.44 -8.76
CA GLU A 32 11.12 8.88 -10.16
C GLU A 32 11.10 7.68 -11.10
N ASN A 33 10.77 7.92 -12.37
CA ASN A 33 10.90 6.90 -13.40
C ASN A 33 12.36 6.60 -13.67
N SER A 34 12.70 5.32 -13.80
CA SER A 34 14.03 4.91 -14.25
C SER A 34 14.14 4.92 -15.78
N GLU A 35 15.33 4.69 -16.30
CA GLU A 35 15.56 4.47 -17.75
C GLU A 35 14.89 3.19 -18.26
N VAL A 36 14.57 2.25 -17.38
CA VAL A 36 13.83 1.04 -17.72
C VAL A 36 12.34 1.33 -17.65
N ARG A 37 11.69 1.25 -18.80
CA ARG A 37 10.26 1.57 -18.92
C ARG A 37 9.42 0.83 -17.90
N GLY A 38 8.65 1.58 -17.12
CA GLY A 38 7.73 1.04 -16.13
C GLY A 38 8.36 0.67 -14.79
N CYS A 39 9.67 0.75 -14.66
CA CYS A 39 10.37 0.59 -13.39
C CYS A 39 10.62 1.96 -12.75
N MET A 40 10.56 2.03 -11.43
CA MET A 40 10.80 3.25 -10.67
C MET A 40 12.08 3.16 -9.84
N VAL A 41 12.73 4.31 -9.66
CA VAL A 41 13.71 4.51 -8.60
C VAL A 41 12.97 5.03 -7.38
N ILE A 42 13.00 4.30 -6.28
CA ILE A 42 12.46 4.77 -5.00
C ILE A 42 13.59 5.50 -4.29
N LYS A 43 13.41 6.80 -4.08
CA LYS A 43 14.41 7.66 -3.43
C LYS A 43 14.40 7.46 -1.90
N PRO A 44 15.43 7.94 -1.18
CA PRO A 44 15.58 7.67 0.26
C PRO A 44 14.33 7.99 1.10
N TRP A 45 13.64 9.11 0.84
CA TRP A 45 12.43 9.46 1.60
C TRP A 45 11.27 8.48 1.35
N GLY A 46 11.06 8.10 0.10
CA GLY A 46 10.04 7.09 -0.26
C GLY A 46 10.41 5.70 0.26
N TYR A 47 11.71 5.34 0.20
CA TYR A 47 12.18 4.04 0.67
C TYR A 47 12.08 3.89 2.19
N ALA A 48 12.37 4.97 2.94
CA ALA A 48 12.21 4.97 4.38
C ALA A 48 10.77 4.73 4.84
N ILE A 49 9.76 5.17 4.06
CA ILE A 49 8.35 4.82 4.31
C ILE A 49 8.17 3.31 4.12
N TRP A 50 8.74 2.72 3.07
CA TRP A 50 8.68 1.28 2.85
C TRP A 50 9.35 0.48 3.98
N GLU A 51 10.52 0.92 4.47
CA GLU A 51 11.20 0.30 5.61
C GLU A 51 10.35 0.34 6.89
N ASN A 52 9.61 1.44 7.12
CA ASN A 52 8.69 1.53 8.24
C ASN A 52 7.49 0.57 8.09
N ILE A 53 6.94 0.42 6.87
CA ILE A 53 5.92 -0.58 6.55
C ILE A 53 6.46 -1.98 6.81
N GLN A 54 7.65 -2.30 6.31
CA GLN A 54 8.30 -3.60 6.53
C GLN A 54 8.46 -3.89 8.03
N ARG A 55 9.01 -2.95 8.79
CA ARG A 55 9.28 -3.13 10.22
C ARG A 55 8.00 -3.41 11.01
N ALA A 56 6.94 -2.66 10.74
CA ALA A 56 5.67 -2.84 11.42
C ALA A 56 5.02 -4.19 11.08
N LEU A 57 4.89 -4.50 9.78
CA LEU A 57 4.30 -5.76 9.34
C LEU A 57 5.15 -6.97 9.72
N ASP A 58 6.49 -6.90 9.63
CA ASP A 58 7.37 -8.01 10.02
C ASP A 58 7.22 -8.36 11.51
N THR A 59 7.01 -7.34 12.36
CA THR A 59 6.70 -7.54 13.77
C THR A 59 5.38 -8.29 13.94
N MET A 60 4.32 -7.85 13.26
CA MET A 60 3.00 -8.50 13.32
C MET A 60 3.04 -9.94 12.79
N PHE A 61 3.80 -10.21 11.73
CA PHE A 61 3.97 -11.58 11.20
C PHE A 61 4.72 -12.49 12.17
N ARG A 62 5.75 -11.99 12.85
CA ARG A 62 6.47 -12.76 13.89
C ARG A 62 5.56 -13.09 15.07
N GLU A 63 4.69 -12.18 15.47
CA GLU A 63 3.71 -12.39 16.54
C GLU A 63 2.70 -13.49 16.18
N THR A 64 2.40 -13.69 14.90
CA THR A 64 1.56 -14.79 14.40
C THR A 64 2.35 -16.08 14.09
N GLY A 65 3.65 -16.12 14.40
CA GLY A 65 4.50 -17.31 14.27
C GLY A 65 5.22 -17.46 12.94
N HIS A 66 5.06 -16.52 12.00
CA HIS A 66 5.70 -16.60 10.69
C HIS A 66 7.21 -16.34 10.74
N ARG A 67 7.92 -16.94 9.79
CA ARG A 67 9.36 -16.79 9.62
C ARG A 67 9.69 -16.27 8.23
N ASN A 68 10.67 -15.38 8.15
CA ASN A 68 11.15 -14.89 6.86
C ASN A 68 12.05 -15.92 6.18
N ALA A 69 11.83 -16.11 4.87
CA ALA A 69 12.71 -16.87 4.00
C ALA A 69 12.94 -16.06 2.70
N TYR A 70 13.85 -16.52 1.86
CA TYR A 70 14.11 -15.93 0.55
C TYR A 70 14.18 -17.02 -0.52
N PHE A 71 13.46 -16.80 -1.62
CA PHE A 71 13.42 -17.69 -2.76
C PHE A 71 13.98 -17.02 -4.00
N PRO A 72 14.58 -17.78 -4.95
CA PRO A 72 15.18 -17.23 -6.15
C PRO A 72 14.21 -16.39 -6.99
N ILE A 73 14.75 -15.35 -7.62
CA ILE A 73 13.98 -14.50 -8.55
C ILE A 73 13.63 -15.25 -9.87
N PHE A 74 14.46 -16.21 -10.26
CA PHE A 74 14.28 -16.97 -11.49
C PHE A 74 13.50 -18.26 -11.25
N ILE A 75 12.49 -18.49 -12.07
CA ILE A 75 11.66 -19.68 -12.08
C ILE A 75 11.90 -20.41 -13.40
N PRO A 76 12.28 -21.71 -13.39
CA PRO A 76 12.37 -22.49 -14.63
C PRO A 76 11.03 -22.50 -15.38
N LYS A 77 11.06 -22.32 -16.70
CA LYS A 77 9.85 -22.30 -17.54
C LYS A 77 9.02 -23.58 -17.36
N SER A 78 9.66 -24.72 -17.20
CA SER A 78 9.00 -26.02 -16.96
C SER A 78 8.12 -26.06 -15.72
N TYR A 79 8.38 -25.20 -14.71
CA TYR A 79 7.52 -25.11 -13.52
C TYR A 79 6.19 -24.44 -13.86
N PHE A 80 6.23 -23.38 -14.69
CA PHE A 80 5.01 -22.72 -15.17
C PHE A 80 4.17 -23.63 -16.09
N GLU A 81 4.82 -24.48 -16.89
CA GLU A 81 4.10 -25.42 -17.77
C GLU A 81 3.30 -26.47 -17.00
N LYS A 82 3.74 -26.85 -15.80
CA LYS A 82 3.00 -27.77 -14.91
C LYS A 82 1.75 -27.14 -14.29
N GLU A 83 1.72 -25.83 -14.23
CA GLU A 83 0.64 -25.03 -13.65
C GLU A 83 -0.18 -24.27 -14.72
N ALA A 84 -0.04 -24.63 -16.00
CA ALA A 84 -0.57 -23.85 -17.12
C ALA A 84 -2.05 -23.47 -16.98
N GLU A 85 -2.86 -24.31 -16.36
CA GLU A 85 -4.28 -24.02 -16.08
C GLU A 85 -4.46 -22.87 -15.05
N HIS A 86 -3.48 -22.66 -14.15
CA HIS A 86 -3.50 -21.62 -13.11
C HIS A 86 -2.76 -20.35 -13.52
N VAL A 87 -1.87 -20.46 -14.52
CA VAL A 87 -0.95 -19.40 -14.95
C VAL A 87 -1.53 -18.51 -16.07
N GLU A 88 -2.66 -18.85 -16.68
CA GLU A 88 -3.25 -18.05 -17.77
C GLU A 88 -3.37 -16.55 -17.46
N GLY A 89 -3.56 -16.17 -16.19
CA GLY A 89 -3.62 -14.77 -15.75
C GLY A 89 -2.27 -14.05 -15.73
N PHE A 90 -1.16 -14.78 -15.51
CA PHE A 90 0.19 -14.20 -15.37
C PHE A 90 1.10 -14.45 -16.57
N ALA A 91 0.83 -15.46 -17.38
CA ALA A 91 1.68 -15.89 -18.50
C ALA A 91 1.87 -14.80 -19.56
N LYS A 92 0.93 -13.87 -19.68
CA LYS A 92 0.95 -12.81 -20.71
C LYS A 92 1.85 -11.63 -20.38
N GLU A 93 2.29 -11.50 -19.13
CA GLU A 93 3.00 -10.32 -18.62
C GLU A 93 4.32 -10.69 -17.91
N CYS A 94 5.01 -11.74 -18.37
CA CYS A 94 6.26 -12.20 -17.78
C CYS A 94 7.48 -11.63 -18.49
N ALA A 95 8.52 -11.29 -17.72
CA ALA A 95 9.87 -11.10 -18.26
C ALA A 95 10.59 -12.45 -18.34
N ILE A 96 11.19 -12.74 -19.48
CA ILE A 96 11.81 -14.04 -19.77
C ILE A 96 13.30 -13.84 -20.03
N VAL A 97 14.14 -14.62 -19.35
CA VAL A 97 15.58 -14.65 -19.53
C VAL A 97 15.93 -15.86 -20.40
N THR A 98 16.50 -15.59 -21.59
CA THR A 98 16.80 -16.60 -22.62
C THR A 98 18.29 -16.82 -22.82
N HIS A 99 19.15 -15.90 -22.36
CA HIS A 99 20.60 -15.92 -22.57
C HIS A 99 21.34 -15.65 -21.26
N SER A 100 22.54 -16.21 -21.15
CA SER A 100 23.36 -16.15 -19.92
C SER A 100 24.47 -15.10 -19.94
N ARG A 101 24.83 -14.56 -21.11
CA ARG A 101 25.95 -13.60 -21.24
C ARG A 101 25.83 -12.68 -22.45
N LEU A 102 26.68 -11.69 -22.47
CA LEU A 102 26.94 -10.80 -23.60
C LEU A 102 28.32 -11.12 -24.22
N GLU A 103 28.44 -11.00 -25.51
CA GLU A 103 29.69 -11.11 -26.28
C GLU A 103 29.86 -9.89 -27.15
N ASN A 104 31.12 -9.58 -27.51
CA ASN A 104 31.45 -8.52 -28.47
C ASN A 104 30.86 -8.88 -29.85
N ASP A 105 30.14 -7.96 -30.48
CA ASP A 105 29.57 -8.16 -31.81
C ASP A 105 30.54 -7.97 -32.99
N GLY A 106 31.77 -7.55 -32.70
CA GLY A 106 32.81 -7.24 -33.69
C GLY A 106 32.67 -5.85 -34.33
N GLN A 107 31.68 -5.05 -33.93
CA GLN A 107 31.43 -3.71 -34.47
C GLN A 107 31.49 -2.63 -33.37
N GLY A 108 32.00 -2.99 -32.20
CA GLY A 108 32.13 -2.09 -31.04
C GLY A 108 30.90 -2.10 -30.11
N GLY A 109 29.97 -3.01 -30.32
CA GLY A 109 28.78 -3.25 -29.52
C GLY A 109 28.77 -4.61 -28.81
N LEU A 110 27.67 -4.91 -28.12
CA LEU A 110 27.43 -6.18 -27.44
C LEU A 110 26.21 -6.88 -28.01
N LYS A 111 26.33 -8.19 -28.24
CA LYS A 111 25.21 -9.08 -28.60
C LYS A 111 24.91 -10.09 -27.47
N VAL A 112 23.68 -10.51 -27.37
CA VAL A 112 23.30 -11.61 -26.49
C VAL A 112 23.93 -12.93 -26.96
N ALA A 113 24.40 -13.75 -26.02
CA ALA A 113 25.03 -15.03 -26.30
C ALA A 113 24.79 -16.01 -25.16
N GLY A 114 25.10 -17.29 -25.42
CA GLY A 114 24.89 -18.35 -24.45
C GLY A 114 23.41 -18.57 -24.18
N GLU A 115 22.67 -18.96 -25.24
CA GLU A 115 21.27 -19.37 -25.13
C GLU A 115 21.12 -20.42 -24.05
N LEU A 116 20.14 -20.24 -23.18
CA LEU A 116 19.83 -21.17 -22.10
C LEU A 116 19.09 -22.39 -22.68
N THR A 117 19.48 -23.59 -22.24
CA THR A 117 18.75 -24.82 -22.59
C THR A 117 17.27 -24.76 -22.18
N GLU A 118 17.01 -24.13 -21.02
CA GLU A 118 15.68 -23.82 -20.54
C GLU A 118 15.61 -22.34 -20.15
N PRO A 119 14.68 -21.55 -20.74
CA PRO A 119 14.46 -20.17 -20.32
C PRO A 119 14.01 -20.06 -18.87
N TYR A 120 14.37 -18.95 -18.21
CA TYR A 120 13.89 -18.63 -16.90
C TYR A 120 12.87 -17.49 -16.96
N ILE A 121 11.86 -17.57 -16.11
CA ILE A 121 10.88 -16.52 -15.90
C ILE A 121 11.32 -15.69 -14.67
N VAL A 122 11.38 -14.37 -14.83
CA VAL A 122 11.53 -13.48 -13.70
C VAL A 122 10.20 -13.49 -12.95
N ARG A 123 10.19 -13.89 -11.68
CA ARG A 123 8.96 -14.17 -10.91
C ARG A 123 7.92 -13.06 -11.00
N PRO A 124 6.72 -13.32 -11.52
CA PRO A 124 5.56 -12.41 -11.42
C PRO A 124 4.75 -12.66 -10.14
N THR A 125 4.97 -13.81 -9.52
CA THR A 125 4.45 -14.32 -8.25
C THR A 125 5.28 -15.56 -7.89
N SER A 126 5.25 -15.99 -6.62
CA SER A 126 6.21 -17.01 -6.16
C SER A 126 5.60 -18.35 -5.78
N GLU A 127 4.29 -18.56 -5.93
CA GLU A 127 3.62 -19.83 -5.57
C GLU A 127 4.35 -21.05 -6.15
N THR A 128 4.72 -20.98 -7.42
CA THR A 128 5.37 -22.07 -8.16
C THR A 128 6.74 -22.45 -7.60
N ILE A 129 7.64 -21.46 -7.40
CA ILE A 129 8.98 -21.73 -6.89
C ILE A 129 8.98 -22.09 -5.41
N ILE A 130 8.08 -21.49 -4.63
CA ILE A 130 7.91 -21.79 -3.21
C ILE A 130 7.28 -23.16 -3.04
N GLY A 131 6.27 -23.51 -3.83
CA GLY A 131 5.62 -24.83 -3.82
C GLY A 131 6.60 -25.96 -4.08
N ALA A 132 7.52 -25.80 -5.04
CA ALA A 132 8.58 -26.75 -5.30
C ALA A 132 9.56 -26.95 -4.12
N SER A 133 9.76 -25.91 -3.31
CA SER A 133 10.56 -25.98 -2.09
C SER A 133 9.78 -26.65 -0.96
N PHE A 134 8.52 -26.28 -0.78
CA PHE A 134 7.65 -26.86 0.24
C PHE A 134 7.43 -28.36 0.05
N ALA A 135 7.34 -28.85 -1.20
CA ALA A 135 7.27 -30.26 -1.52
C ALA A 135 8.49 -31.07 -1.01
N LYS A 136 9.63 -30.40 -0.78
CA LYS A 136 10.84 -31.01 -0.19
C LYS A 136 10.93 -30.85 1.32
N TRP A 137 10.32 -29.78 1.85
CA TRP A 137 10.42 -29.45 3.29
C TRP A 137 9.35 -30.16 4.12
N VAL A 138 8.19 -30.42 3.50
CA VAL A 138 7.04 -31.05 4.15
C VAL A 138 7.02 -32.53 3.80
N SER A 139 7.20 -33.40 4.78
CA SER A 139 7.16 -34.84 4.64
C SER A 139 6.22 -35.54 5.61
N SER A 140 5.92 -34.91 6.75
CA SER A 140 5.11 -35.43 7.83
C SER A 140 4.20 -34.35 8.41
N TYR A 141 3.09 -34.76 9.03
CA TYR A 141 2.22 -33.87 9.80
C TYR A 141 2.97 -33.07 10.89
N ARG A 142 4.15 -33.54 11.32
CA ARG A 142 4.99 -32.83 12.29
C ARG A 142 5.69 -31.61 11.75
N ASP A 143 5.77 -31.49 10.42
CA ASP A 143 6.36 -30.34 9.73
C ASP A 143 5.32 -29.21 9.52
N LEU A 144 4.06 -29.45 9.91
CA LEU A 144 2.93 -28.54 9.76
C LEU A 144 2.50 -27.89 11.10
N PRO A 145 1.99 -26.65 11.12
CA PRO A 145 1.93 -25.77 9.95
C PRO A 145 3.30 -25.20 9.57
N LEU A 146 3.56 -25.03 8.28
CA LEU A 146 4.71 -24.31 7.78
C LEU A 146 4.28 -22.86 7.43
N LEU A 147 4.84 -21.88 8.14
CA LEU A 147 4.43 -20.47 8.08
C LEU A 147 5.59 -19.59 7.60
N ILE A 148 5.59 -19.23 6.31
CA ILE A 148 6.71 -18.52 5.68
C ILE A 148 6.25 -17.18 5.12
N ASN A 149 7.11 -16.17 5.30
CA ASN A 149 7.00 -14.84 4.70
C ASN A 149 8.24 -14.53 3.87
N GLN A 150 8.09 -13.79 2.77
CA GLN A 150 9.18 -13.28 1.95
C GLN A 150 8.98 -11.79 1.67
N TRP A 151 10.05 -11.00 1.89
CA TRP A 151 10.18 -9.63 1.37
C TRP A 151 11.01 -9.68 0.09
N ALA A 152 10.43 -9.23 -1.02
CA ALA A 152 11.04 -9.41 -2.33
C ALA A 152 10.56 -8.37 -3.34
N ASN A 153 11.12 -8.41 -4.54
CA ASN A 153 10.58 -7.76 -5.72
C ASN A 153 9.93 -8.78 -6.65
N ILE A 154 9.03 -8.33 -7.48
CA ILE A 154 8.48 -9.08 -8.60
C ILE A 154 8.40 -8.22 -9.86
N VAL A 155 8.30 -8.88 -11.02
CA VAL A 155 8.19 -8.21 -12.32
C VAL A 155 6.92 -8.67 -13.02
N ARG A 156 6.05 -7.71 -13.35
CA ARG A 156 4.86 -7.87 -14.20
C ARG A 156 4.92 -6.85 -15.31
N TRP A 157 4.86 -7.26 -16.56
CA TRP A 157 5.07 -6.41 -17.74
C TRP A 157 3.90 -5.44 -17.94
N GLU A 158 3.82 -4.43 -17.06
CA GLU A 158 2.71 -3.47 -17.03
C GLU A 158 2.86 -2.40 -18.11
N MET A 159 1.80 -2.17 -18.86
CA MET A 159 1.80 -1.20 -19.97
C MET A 159 1.40 0.22 -19.55
N ARG A 160 0.60 0.35 -18.49
CA ARG A 160 0.09 1.65 -18.00
C ARG A 160 0.60 1.94 -16.60
N THR A 161 1.83 2.37 -16.51
CA THR A 161 2.54 2.53 -15.25
C THR A 161 2.17 3.81 -14.53
N ARG A 162 2.14 3.73 -13.19
CA ARG A 162 2.04 4.85 -12.24
C ARG A 162 2.90 4.54 -11.03
N LEU A 163 3.76 5.45 -10.63
CA LEU A 163 4.65 5.30 -9.47
C LEU A 163 3.87 4.80 -8.25
N PHE A 164 4.40 3.81 -7.54
CA PHE A 164 3.84 3.08 -6.42
C PHE A 164 2.55 2.28 -6.67
N LEU A 165 1.67 2.71 -7.55
CA LEU A 165 0.37 2.07 -7.75
C LEU A 165 0.41 0.89 -8.72
N ARG A 166 1.14 1.06 -9.82
CA ARG A 166 1.23 0.11 -10.92
C ARG A 166 2.54 0.33 -11.67
N THR A 167 3.53 -0.51 -11.39
CA THR A 167 4.86 -0.47 -12.02
C THR A 167 5.21 -1.86 -12.55
N ALA A 168 6.12 -1.93 -13.52
CA ALA A 168 6.57 -3.20 -14.08
C ALA A 168 7.37 -4.02 -13.05
N GLU A 169 8.21 -3.36 -12.26
CA GLU A 169 8.85 -3.92 -11.08
C GLU A 169 8.34 -3.22 -9.84
N PHE A 170 8.12 -3.95 -8.76
CA PHE A 170 7.75 -3.38 -7.47
C PHE A 170 8.20 -4.27 -6.30
N LEU A 171 8.35 -3.65 -5.15
CA LEU A 171 8.61 -4.35 -3.89
C LEU A 171 7.29 -4.79 -3.27
N TRP A 172 7.33 -5.95 -2.67
CA TRP A 172 6.18 -6.51 -1.98
C TRP A 172 6.57 -7.40 -0.81
N GLN A 173 5.59 -7.80 -0.09
CA GLN A 173 5.60 -8.89 0.85
C GLN A 173 4.64 -9.95 0.36
N GLU A 174 5.05 -11.19 0.45
CA GLU A 174 4.21 -12.36 0.18
C GLU A 174 4.40 -13.39 1.28
N GLY A 175 3.29 -13.89 1.80
CA GLY A 175 3.28 -15.00 2.72
C GLY A 175 2.76 -16.27 2.04
N HIS A 176 3.31 -17.39 2.42
CA HIS A 176 2.92 -18.71 1.92
C HIS A 176 2.93 -19.72 3.06
N THR A 177 1.83 -20.44 3.22
CA THR A 177 1.70 -21.35 4.35
C THR A 177 1.16 -22.72 3.91
N VAL A 178 1.48 -23.72 4.71
CA VAL A 178 1.04 -25.12 4.50
C VAL A 178 0.44 -25.64 5.78
N HIS A 179 -0.70 -26.29 5.68
CA HIS A 179 -1.51 -26.76 6.81
C HIS A 179 -1.93 -28.22 6.64
N GLU A 180 -2.21 -28.88 7.79
CA GLU A 180 -2.72 -30.26 7.82
C GLU A 180 -4.18 -30.32 7.36
N THR A 181 -4.99 -29.31 7.73
CA THR A 181 -6.43 -29.31 7.49
C THR A 181 -6.92 -28.09 6.74
N GLU A 182 -8.09 -28.24 6.09
CA GLU A 182 -8.81 -27.14 5.44
C GLU A 182 -9.15 -26.02 6.43
N ALA A 183 -9.61 -26.41 7.63
CA ALA A 183 -10.02 -25.48 8.66
C ALA A 183 -8.85 -24.59 9.14
N GLU A 184 -7.67 -25.18 9.35
CA GLU A 184 -6.46 -24.42 9.70
C GLU A 184 -6.04 -23.45 8.61
N ALA A 185 -6.05 -23.86 7.34
CA ALA A 185 -5.70 -23.00 6.22
C ALA A 185 -6.72 -21.86 6.03
N MET A 186 -8.01 -22.12 6.25
CA MET A 186 -9.05 -21.10 6.19
C MET A 186 -8.92 -20.10 7.34
N GLU A 187 -8.64 -20.56 8.56
CA GLU A 187 -8.37 -19.70 9.72
C GLU A 187 -7.15 -18.82 9.46
N GLU A 188 -6.08 -19.38 8.91
CA GLU A 188 -4.87 -18.64 8.56
C GLU A 188 -5.16 -17.56 7.51
N THR A 189 -5.93 -17.89 6.46
CA THR A 189 -6.33 -16.93 5.43
C THR A 189 -7.06 -15.72 6.02
N ARG A 190 -7.96 -15.93 6.98
CA ARG A 190 -8.68 -14.85 7.67
C ARG A 190 -7.78 -14.07 8.61
N LYS A 191 -6.97 -14.75 9.40
CA LYS A 191 -6.00 -14.15 10.33
C LYS A 191 -5.07 -13.18 9.64
N MET A 192 -4.53 -13.55 8.48
CA MET A 192 -3.61 -12.69 7.75
C MET A 192 -4.29 -11.50 7.09
N LEU A 193 -5.56 -11.63 6.70
CA LEU A 193 -6.35 -10.48 6.28
C LEU A 193 -6.61 -9.51 7.45
N ASP A 194 -6.89 -10.02 8.66
CA ASP A 194 -7.08 -9.21 9.87
C ASP A 194 -5.78 -8.49 10.26
N VAL A 195 -4.63 -9.11 10.09
CA VAL A 195 -3.31 -8.46 10.27
C VAL A 195 -3.19 -7.26 9.31
N TYR A 196 -3.54 -7.42 8.04
CA TYR A 196 -3.51 -6.31 7.08
C TYR A 196 -4.52 -5.21 7.40
N ALA A 197 -5.73 -5.57 7.81
CA ALA A 197 -6.74 -4.58 8.20
C ALA A 197 -6.31 -3.79 9.45
N THR A 198 -5.74 -4.48 10.44
CA THR A 198 -5.17 -3.87 11.64
C THR A 198 -4.01 -2.94 11.29
N PHE A 199 -3.08 -3.40 10.45
CA PHE A 199 -1.96 -2.57 9.97
C PHE A 199 -2.46 -1.32 9.23
N ALA A 200 -3.44 -1.47 8.33
CA ALA A 200 -4.02 -0.36 7.60
C ALA A 200 -4.61 0.69 8.55
N LYS A 201 -5.35 0.26 9.58
CA LYS A 201 -5.93 1.13 10.58
C LYS A 201 -4.88 1.79 11.46
N GLU A 202 -4.04 0.99 12.12
CA GLU A 202 -3.16 1.45 13.20
C GLU A 202 -1.94 2.22 12.70
N TYR A 203 -1.39 1.85 11.54
CA TYR A 203 -0.17 2.45 11.00
C TYR A 203 -0.42 3.38 9.82
N LEU A 204 -1.29 2.99 8.89
CA LEU A 204 -1.58 3.80 7.71
C LEU A 204 -2.72 4.81 7.94
N ALA A 205 -3.39 4.76 9.09
CA ALA A 205 -4.60 5.56 9.36
C ALA A 205 -5.65 5.42 8.23
N LEU A 206 -5.76 4.23 7.65
CA LEU A 206 -6.55 3.94 6.46
C LEU A 206 -7.73 3.03 6.81
N PRO A 207 -8.98 3.53 6.78
CA PRO A 207 -10.15 2.70 7.00
C PRO A 207 -10.40 1.81 5.77
N VAL A 208 -10.45 0.49 5.99
CA VAL A 208 -10.66 -0.50 4.95
C VAL A 208 -11.95 -1.27 5.16
N ILE A 209 -12.50 -1.82 4.08
CA ILE A 209 -13.59 -2.80 4.10
C ILE A 209 -12.97 -4.17 3.82
N GLN A 210 -13.18 -5.11 4.71
CA GLN A 210 -12.81 -6.50 4.52
C GLN A 210 -13.94 -7.25 3.82
N GLY A 211 -13.59 -8.09 2.85
CA GLY A 211 -14.60 -8.86 2.14
C GLY A 211 -14.00 -9.92 1.23
N GLU A 212 -14.90 -10.70 0.63
CA GLU A 212 -14.60 -11.75 -0.31
C GLU A 212 -14.68 -11.23 -1.75
N LYS A 213 -13.76 -11.64 -2.62
CA LYS A 213 -13.82 -11.38 -4.06
C LYS A 213 -14.86 -12.28 -4.71
N THR A 214 -15.46 -11.77 -5.79
CA THR A 214 -16.29 -12.58 -6.68
C THR A 214 -15.46 -13.62 -7.42
N GLU A 215 -16.12 -14.64 -7.97
CA GLU A 215 -15.45 -15.69 -8.75
C GLU A 215 -14.61 -15.13 -9.92
N SER A 216 -15.09 -14.04 -10.54
CA SER A 216 -14.41 -13.37 -11.66
C SER A 216 -13.22 -12.50 -11.25
N GLU A 217 -13.14 -12.07 -9.98
CA GLU A 217 -12.10 -11.17 -9.48
C GLU A 217 -11.14 -11.86 -8.46
N LYS A 218 -11.35 -13.16 -8.18
CA LYS A 218 -10.46 -13.91 -7.28
C LYS A 218 -9.10 -14.17 -7.91
N PHE A 219 -8.12 -14.48 -7.08
CA PHE A 219 -6.79 -14.88 -7.53
C PHE A 219 -6.85 -16.18 -8.35
N PRO A 220 -6.22 -16.23 -9.54
CA PRO A 220 -6.20 -17.42 -10.36
C PRO A 220 -5.65 -18.64 -9.61
N GLY A 221 -6.41 -19.72 -9.58
CA GLY A 221 -6.07 -20.95 -8.86
C GLY A 221 -6.46 -20.97 -7.37
N ALA A 222 -6.89 -19.87 -6.78
CA ALA A 222 -7.44 -19.87 -5.43
C ALA A 222 -8.86 -20.44 -5.40
N VAL A 223 -9.22 -21.09 -4.29
CA VAL A 223 -10.60 -21.46 -3.99
C VAL A 223 -11.37 -20.21 -3.59
N THR A 224 -10.79 -19.41 -2.68
CA THR A 224 -11.38 -18.15 -2.20
C THR A 224 -10.30 -17.09 -2.07
N THR A 225 -10.65 -15.85 -2.38
CA THR A 225 -9.80 -14.68 -2.19
C THR A 225 -10.50 -13.65 -1.31
N TYR A 226 -9.85 -13.26 -0.24
CA TYR A 226 -10.25 -12.14 0.62
C TYR A 226 -9.40 -10.91 0.32
N CYS A 227 -9.97 -9.73 0.57
CA CYS A 227 -9.28 -8.47 0.33
C CYS A 227 -9.63 -7.40 1.37
N ILE A 228 -8.78 -6.39 1.44
CA ILE A 228 -9.07 -5.12 2.08
C ILE A 228 -9.16 -4.04 1.00
N GLU A 229 -10.28 -3.32 0.98
CA GLU A 229 -10.55 -2.24 0.02
C GLU A 229 -10.63 -0.90 0.73
N ALA A 230 -9.89 0.09 0.23
CA ALA A 230 -9.90 1.46 0.75
C ALA A 230 -10.49 2.43 -0.27
N MET A 231 -11.08 3.54 0.21
CA MET A 231 -11.55 4.63 -0.65
C MET A 231 -10.49 5.73 -0.70
N MET A 232 -10.12 6.15 -1.91
CA MET A 232 -9.21 7.26 -2.16
C MET A 232 -9.98 8.58 -2.28
N GLN A 233 -9.30 9.73 -2.15
CA GLN A 233 -9.94 11.05 -2.18
C GLN A 233 -10.67 11.37 -3.50
N ASP A 234 -10.33 10.68 -4.61
CA ASP A 234 -11.09 10.74 -5.86
C ASP A 234 -12.27 9.75 -5.91
N LYS A 235 -12.66 9.20 -4.75
CA LYS A 235 -13.79 8.29 -4.55
C LYS A 235 -13.66 6.93 -5.24
N LYS A 236 -12.48 6.59 -5.74
CA LYS A 236 -12.22 5.25 -6.28
C LYS A 236 -11.75 4.29 -5.20
N ALA A 237 -12.00 3.01 -5.45
CA ALA A 237 -11.47 1.93 -4.63
C ALA A 237 -10.01 1.65 -4.95
N LEU A 238 -9.25 1.31 -3.91
CA LEU A 238 -7.92 0.74 -4.01
C LEU A 238 -7.85 -0.55 -3.20
N GLN A 239 -7.61 -1.67 -3.88
CA GLN A 239 -7.27 -2.92 -3.21
C GLN A 239 -5.91 -2.78 -2.52
N SER A 240 -5.92 -2.85 -1.20
CA SER A 240 -4.78 -2.54 -0.35
C SER A 240 -4.07 -3.78 0.21
N GLY A 241 -4.65 -4.97 0.03
CA GLY A 241 -4.07 -6.25 0.43
C GLY A 241 -5.01 -7.39 0.10
N THR A 242 -4.46 -8.60 -0.06
CA THR A 242 -5.23 -9.81 -0.34
C THR A 242 -4.72 -10.99 0.46
N SER A 243 -5.62 -11.92 0.77
CA SER A 243 -5.33 -13.21 1.37
C SER A 243 -6.12 -14.29 0.66
N HIS A 244 -5.44 -15.36 0.25
CA HIS A 244 -5.97 -16.39 -0.64
C HIS A 244 -5.98 -17.74 0.07
N PHE A 245 -7.15 -18.34 0.14
CA PHE A 245 -7.28 -19.75 0.44
C PHE A 245 -7.08 -20.53 -0.88
N LEU A 246 -5.96 -21.21 -1.00
CA LEU A 246 -5.57 -21.93 -2.22
C LEU A 246 -6.13 -23.36 -2.25
N GLY A 247 -6.70 -23.81 -1.13
CA GLY A 247 -7.14 -25.19 -0.99
C GLY A 247 -5.98 -26.17 -1.17
N GLN A 248 -6.19 -27.19 -1.99
CA GLN A 248 -5.16 -28.17 -2.38
C GLN A 248 -4.66 -27.97 -3.83
N ASN A 249 -5.09 -26.92 -4.54
CA ASN A 249 -4.79 -26.75 -5.95
C ASN A 249 -3.28 -26.69 -6.21
N PHE A 250 -2.60 -25.76 -5.55
CA PHE A 250 -1.14 -25.62 -5.66
C PHE A 250 -0.37 -26.77 -4.98
N ALA A 251 -0.92 -27.37 -3.93
CA ALA A 251 -0.31 -28.53 -3.31
C ALA A 251 -0.31 -29.73 -4.25
N LYS A 252 -1.36 -29.92 -5.03
CA LYS A 252 -1.45 -31.00 -6.05
C LYS A 252 -0.51 -30.76 -7.21
N SER A 253 -0.44 -29.53 -7.75
CA SER A 253 0.45 -29.21 -8.87
C SER A 253 1.93 -29.28 -8.51
N SER A 254 2.31 -28.81 -7.30
CA SER A 254 3.68 -28.83 -6.80
C SER A 254 4.09 -30.13 -6.10
N GLY A 255 3.13 -31.02 -5.80
CA GLY A 255 3.38 -32.28 -5.12
C GLY A 255 3.63 -32.15 -3.61
N ILE A 256 3.04 -31.16 -2.93
CA ILE A 256 3.18 -30.97 -1.49
C ILE A 256 2.33 -32.00 -0.76
N LYS A 257 2.96 -33.09 -0.34
CA LYS A 257 2.35 -34.22 0.38
C LYS A 257 3.03 -34.43 1.72
N TYR A 258 2.26 -34.85 2.70
CA TYR A 258 2.77 -35.23 4.01
C TYR A 258 2.19 -36.58 4.43
N GLN A 259 2.93 -37.32 5.27
CA GLN A 259 2.42 -38.51 5.92
C GLN A 259 1.55 -38.07 7.10
N SER A 260 0.27 -38.42 7.04
CA SER A 260 -0.73 -38.11 8.06
C SER A 260 -0.50 -38.96 9.32
N ARG A 261 -1.26 -38.64 10.36
CA ARG A 261 -1.21 -39.39 11.66
C ARG A 261 -1.57 -40.89 11.51
N ASN A 262 -2.31 -41.21 10.46
CA ASN A 262 -2.71 -42.56 10.13
C ASN A 262 -1.68 -43.33 9.26
N GLY A 263 -0.59 -42.65 8.88
CA GLY A 263 0.46 -43.24 8.04
C GLY A 263 0.22 -43.13 6.53
N GLU A 264 -0.90 -42.54 6.10
CA GLU A 264 -1.24 -42.32 4.69
C GLU A 264 -0.64 -41.03 4.18
N PHE A 265 -0.40 -40.94 2.86
CA PHE A 265 0.05 -39.71 2.21
C PHE A 265 -1.14 -38.88 1.75
N GLU A 266 -1.20 -37.65 2.23
CA GLU A 266 -2.25 -36.69 1.90
C GLU A 266 -1.64 -35.43 1.28
N TYR A 267 -2.41 -34.74 0.43
CA TYR A 267 -2.05 -33.39 -0.03
C TYR A 267 -2.35 -32.37 1.05
N ALA A 268 -1.41 -31.46 1.25
CA ALA A 268 -1.57 -30.39 2.22
C ALA A 268 -2.55 -29.30 1.72
N TRP A 269 -2.99 -28.46 2.65
CA TRP A 269 -3.79 -27.27 2.38
C TRP A 269 -2.89 -26.04 2.42
N THR A 270 -3.07 -25.11 1.47
CA THR A 270 -2.14 -23.99 1.32
C THR A 270 -2.86 -22.66 1.29
N THR A 271 -2.14 -21.61 1.70
CA THR A 271 -2.57 -20.20 1.59
C THR A 271 -1.46 -19.35 1.01
N SER A 272 -1.84 -18.21 0.41
CA SER A 272 -0.91 -17.12 0.11
C SER A 272 -1.56 -15.77 0.41
N TRP A 273 -0.76 -14.77 0.76
CA TRP A 273 -1.24 -13.45 1.11
C TRP A 273 -0.15 -12.40 0.87
N GLY A 274 -0.57 -11.16 0.48
CA GLY A 274 0.41 -10.18 0.05
C GLY A 274 -0.06 -8.72 0.07
N VAL A 275 0.94 -7.84 0.27
CA VAL A 275 0.85 -6.39 0.11
C VAL A 275 2.10 -5.86 -0.59
N SER A 276 2.01 -4.69 -1.22
CA SER A 276 3.12 -4.13 -2.00
C SER A 276 3.34 -2.65 -1.70
N THR A 277 4.32 -2.05 -2.35
CA THR A 277 4.54 -0.60 -2.36
C THR A 277 3.31 0.22 -2.80
N ARG A 278 2.25 -0.44 -3.30
CA ARG A 278 0.93 0.19 -3.52
C ARG A 278 0.37 0.85 -2.26
N LEU A 279 0.71 0.37 -1.07
CA LEU A 279 0.33 1.00 0.20
C LEU A 279 0.87 2.43 0.34
N ILE A 280 2.04 2.74 -0.23
CA ILE A 280 2.57 4.11 -0.29
C ILE A 280 1.67 4.98 -1.19
N GLY A 281 1.22 4.44 -2.32
CA GLY A 281 0.23 5.10 -3.16
C GLY A 281 -1.09 5.36 -2.43
N ALA A 282 -1.55 4.40 -1.63
CA ALA A 282 -2.74 4.56 -0.78
C ALA A 282 -2.57 5.71 0.22
N LEU A 283 -1.42 5.80 0.91
CA LEU A 283 -1.11 6.89 1.84
C LEU A 283 -1.21 8.26 1.17
N ILE A 284 -0.58 8.42 0.00
CA ILE A 284 -0.61 9.67 -0.76
C ILE A 284 -2.04 10.05 -1.11
N MET A 285 -2.79 9.10 -1.68
CA MET A 285 -4.14 9.33 -2.17
C MET A 285 -5.18 9.51 -1.06
N ALA A 286 -4.96 8.95 0.13
CA ALA A 286 -5.89 9.08 1.25
C ALA A 286 -5.65 10.33 2.09
N HIS A 287 -4.39 10.76 2.25
CA HIS A 287 -4.05 11.76 3.26
C HIS A 287 -3.49 13.07 2.73
N SER A 288 -2.77 13.04 1.58
CA SER A 288 -2.07 14.21 1.05
C SER A 288 -3.03 15.33 0.60
N ASP A 289 -2.51 16.55 0.57
CA ASP A 289 -3.25 17.75 0.20
C ASP A 289 -2.54 18.57 -0.89
N ASP A 290 -3.07 19.73 -1.22
CA ASP A 290 -2.49 20.60 -2.24
C ASP A 290 -1.23 21.36 -1.78
N ASN A 291 -0.78 21.13 -0.54
CA ASN A 291 0.50 21.58 -0.01
C ASN A 291 1.59 20.50 -0.08
N GLY A 292 1.24 19.24 -0.38
CA GLY A 292 2.15 18.13 -0.54
C GLY A 292 1.76 16.87 0.23
N LEU A 293 2.75 16.06 0.52
CA LEU A 293 2.58 14.80 1.25
C LEU A 293 2.06 15.03 2.68
N VAL A 294 1.18 14.14 3.12
CA VAL A 294 0.74 14.02 4.51
C VAL A 294 0.94 12.59 4.94
N LEU A 295 1.67 12.38 6.01
CA LEU A 295 1.99 11.05 6.53
C LEU A 295 1.40 10.85 7.92
N PRO A 296 0.73 9.72 8.16
CA PRO A 296 0.45 9.26 9.52
C PRO A 296 1.75 9.13 10.31
N PRO A 297 1.84 9.67 11.52
CA PRO A 297 3.08 9.66 12.30
C PRO A 297 3.73 8.30 12.47
N LYS A 298 2.96 7.22 12.66
CA LYS A 298 3.50 5.86 12.85
C LYS A 298 4.30 5.33 11.64
N ILE A 299 4.12 5.95 10.46
CA ILE A 299 4.79 5.52 9.23
C ILE A 299 5.74 6.58 8.67
N ALA A 300 5.76 7.77 9.24
CA ALA A 300 6.63 8.86 8.80
C ALA A 300 8.12 8.51 8.97
N PRO A 301 8.98 8.80 7.98
CA PRO A 301 10.43 8.61 8.11
C PRO A 301 11.04 9.41 9.25
N SER A 302 10.56 10.64 9.44
CA SER A 302 10.94 11.53 10.53
C SER A 302 9.71 12.27 11.03
N HIS A 303 9.71 12.62 12.32
CA HIS A 303 8.53 13.15 13.00
C HIS A 303 8.61 14.65 13.23
N VAL A 304 9.80 15.17 13.45
CA VAL A 304 10.05 16.57 13.81
C VAL A 304 11.20 17.12 12.97
N ALA A 305 10.99 18.27 12.33
CA ALA A 305 12.05 19.07 11.75
C ALA A 305 12.32 20.30 12.63
N ILE A 306 13.55 20.46 13.11
CA ILE A 306 14.02 21.65 13.81
C ILE A 306 14.60 22.61 12.77
N ILE A 307 14.07 23.81 12.70
CA ILE A 307 14.42 24.86 11.73
C ILE A 307 15.00 26.07 12.51
N PRO A 308 16.34 26.19 12.59
CA PRO A 308 16.99 27.33 13.22
C PRO A 308 16.74 28.61 12.41
N ILE A 309 16.43 29.72 13.07
CA ILE A 309 16.18 31.04 12.46
C ILE A 309 17.12 32.06 13.04
N TYR A 310 18.01 32.63 12.25
CA TYR A 310 19.03 33.60 12.62
C TYR A 310 19.27 34.62 11.51
N ARG A 311 19.84 35.78 11.86
CA ARG A 311 20.13 36.88 10.94
C ARG A 311 21.61 37.30 10.92
N SER A 312 22.37 36.90 11.92
CA SER A 312 23.79 37.19 12.04
C SER A 312 24.57 35.92 12.44
N GLU A 313 25.90 35.97 12.34
CA GLU A 313 26.77 34.84 12.74
C GLU A 313 26.73 34.61 14.24
N GLU A 314 26.62 35.67 15.04
CA GLU A 314 26.49 35.55 16.50
C GLU A 314 25.17 34.85 16.89
N GLU A 315 24.06 35.24 16.25
CA GLU A 315 22.77 34.56 16.43
C GLU A 315 22.85 33.09 15.96
N HIS A 316 23.55 32.80 14.86
CA HIS A 316 23.72 31.46 14.34
C HIS A 316 24.34 30.53 15.38
N GLU A 317 25.47 30.86 15.95
CA GLU A 317 26.15 30.04 16.97
C GLU A 317 25.22 29.71 18.16
N ALA A 318 24.54 30.73 18.71
CA ALA A 318 23.65 30.57 19.85
C ALA A 318 22.42 29.69 19.50
N VAL A 319 21.78 29.94 18.33
CA VAL A 319 20.60 29.19 17.89
C VAL A 319 20.95 27.76 17.57
N MET A 320 22.06 27.52 16.89
CA MET A 320 22.53 26.18 16.55
C MET A 320 22.93 25.35 17.77
N SER A 321 23.57 25.98 18.77
CA SER A 321 23.90 25.33 20.04
C SER A 321 22.64 24.86 20.76
N PHE A 322 21.64 25.72 20.87
CA PHE A 322 20.35 25.38 21.48
C PHE A 322 19.60 24.32 20.69
N ALA A 323 19.57 24.43 19.35
CA ALA A 323 18.91 23.48 18.49
C ALA A 323 19.51 22.07 18.60
N LYS A 324 20.85 21.94 18.68
CA LYS A 324 21.55 20.65 18.87
C LYS A 324 21.28 20.07 20.27
N GLU A 325 21.24 20.88 21.31
CA GLU A 325 20.87 20.43 22.65
C GLU A 325 19.43 19.90 22.66
N LEU A 326 18.51 20.62 22.05
CA LEU A 326 17.11 20.23 21.93
C LEU A 326 16.97 18.93 21.11
N GLU A 327 17.64 18.81 19.96
CA GLU A 327 17.69 17.60 19.16
C GLU A 327 18.12 16.39 20.00
N GLY A 328 19.20 16.54 20.78
CA GLY A 328 19.70 15.49 21.66
C GLY A 328 18.67 15.02 22.70
N LYS A 329 17.92 15.96 23.29
CA LYS A 329 16.83 15.65 24.24
C LYS A 329 15.66 14.92 23.54
N LEU A 330 15.22 15.43 22.39
CA LEU A 330 14.06 14.91 21.67
C LEU A 330 14.31 13.53 21.02
N LYS A 331 15.55 13.20 20.67
CA LYS A 331 15.93 11.86 20.13
C LYS A 331 15.67 10.70 21.09
N GLN A 332 15.43 10.97 22.36
CA GLN A 332 15.11 9.94 23.36
C GLN A 332 13.61 9.63 23.44
N LEU A 333 12.78 10.39 22.73
CA LEU A 333 11.33 10.25 22.79
C LEU A 333 10.83 9.06 21.98
N SER A 334 9.71 8.53 22.45
CA SER A 334 8.87 7.59 21.70
C SER A 334 7.40 7.97 21.90
N PHE A 335 6.56 7.60 20.94
CA PHE A 335 5.11 7.67 21.08
C PHE A 335 4.51 6.33 20.62
N GLU A 336 3.61 5.78 21.39
CA GLU A 336 2.93 4.50 21.09
C GLU A 336 3.87 3.38 20.62
N GLY A 337 5.05 3.27 21.23
CA GLY A 337 6.07 2.27 20.89
C GLY A 337 6.96 2.62 19.67
N VAL A 338 6.68 3.72 18.98
CA VAL A 338 7.50 4.20 17.84
C VAL A 338 8.52 5.21 18.33
N LYS A 339 9.80 5.02 17.97
CA LYS A 339 10.86 6.00 18.25
C LYS A 339 10.62 7.28 17.46
N VAL A 340 10.79 8.43 18.11
CA VAL A 340 10.70 9.75 17.46
C VAL A 340 12.02 10.06 16.75
N TYR A 341 11.97 10.30 15.44
CA TYR A 341 13.10 10.71 14.61
C TYR A 341 13.05 12.21 14.37
N ILE A 342 14.19 12.86 14.54
CA ILE A 342 14.36 14.32 14.48
C ILE A 342 15.33 14.68 13.37
N GLU A 343 14.96 15.68 12.57
CA GLU A 343 15.81 16.29 11.55
C GLU A 343 16.20 17.70 11.98
N LEU A 344 17.47 17.99 12.13
CA LEU A 344 17.98 19.36 12.30
C LEU A 344 18.33 19.93 10.93
N ASP A 345 17.59 20.94 10.48
CA ASP A 345 17.76 21.55 9.16
C ASP A 345 18.72 22.74 9.24
N ASP A 346 20.00 22.48 9.03
CA ASP A 346 21.10 23.46 9.01
C ASP A 346 21.52 23.91 7.60
N ARG A 347 20.70 23.55 6.57
CA ARG A 347 21.02 23.92 5.19
C ARG A 347 21.00 25.43 4.98
N ASP A 348 21.87 25.90 4.10
CA ASP A 348 21.95 27.33 3.69
C ASP A 348 20.79 27.68 2.74
N LEU A 349 19.60 27.80 3.33
CA LEU A 349 18.33 28.15 2.69
C LEU A 349 17.57 29.12 3.60
N THR A 350 16.66 29.91 3.03
CA THR A 350 15.77 30.75 3.82
C THR A 350 14.85 29.91 4.68
N SER A 351 14.38 30.43 5.80
CA SER A 351 13.45 29.72 6.68
C SER A 351 12.15 29.32 5.95
N SER A 352 11.70 30.13 4.98
CA SER A 352 10.54 29.82 4.15
C SER A 352 10.80 28.59 3.26
N GLU A 353 11.95 28.52 2.60
CA GLU A 353 12.33 27.38 1.75
C GLU A 353 12.46 26.10 2.57
N ARG A 354 13.09 26.15 3.76
CA ARG A 354 13.19 25.01 4.69
C ARG A 354 11.81 24.57 5.18
N ASN A 355 10.92 25.48 5.53
CA ASN A 355 9.55 25.17 5.92
C ASN A 355 8.79 24.43 4.79
N TRP A 356 8.81 24.96 3.56
CA TRP A 356 8.15 24.35 2.43
C TRP A 356 8.76 23.02 2.01
N TYR A 357 10.06 22.86 2.17
CA TYR A 357 10.73 21.58 1.97
C TYR A 357 10.12 20.48 2.84
N TRP A 358 9.92 20.74 4.12
CA TRP A 358 9.36 19.79 5.08
C TRP A 358 7.85 19.62 4.95
N ILE A 359 7.11 20.69 4.63
CA ILE A 359 5.68 20.62 4.35
C ILE A 359 5.41 19.66 3.18
N LYS A 360 6.15 19.82 2.07
CA LYS A 360 6.00 19.00 0.88
C LYS A 360 6.35 17.52 1.14
N ARG A 361 7.26 17.24 2.06
CA ARG A 361 7.66 15.89 2.49
C ARG A 361 6.74 15.27 3.55
N GLY A 362 5.79 16.04 4.07
CA GLY A 362 4.79 15.51 5.01
C GLY A 362 5.31 15.27 6.42
N ILE A 363 6.38 15.98 6.84
CA ILE A 363 6.87 15.84 8.21
C ILE A 363 5.76 16.29 9.20
N PRO A 364 5.45 15.49 10.24
CA PRO A 364 4.34 15.80 11.14
C PRO A 364 4.47 17.14 11.86
N LEU A 365 5.65 17.43 12.43
CA LEU A 365 5.89 18.63 13.23
C LEU A 365 7.11 19.40 12.71
N ARG A 366 7.01 20.72 12.73
CA ARG A 366 8.13 21.63 12.48
C ARG A 366 8.31 22.52 13.70
N ILE A 367 9.52 22.58 14.20
CA ILE A 367 9.93 23.43 15.32
C ILE A 367 10.82 24.55 14.78
N GLU A 368 10.39 25.79 14.91
CA GLU A 368 11.22 26.95 14.62
C GLU A 368 11.82 27.49 15.90
N ILE A 369 13.11 27.88 15.85
CA ILE A 369 13.86 28.40 16.98
C ILE A 369 14.63 29.64 16.55
N GLY A 370 14.33 30.75 17.15
CA GLY A 370 15.07 32.01 16.96
C GLY A 370 15.57 32.61 18.30
N PRO A 371 16.34 33.73 18.29
CA PRO A 371 16.88 34.33 19.48
C PRO A 371 15.83 34.71 20.52
N ARG A 372 14.63 35.10 20.09
CA ARG A 372 13.51 35.47 21.00
C ARG A 372 12.97 34.25 21.73
N ASP A 373 12.87 33.12 21.01
CA ASP A 373 12.37 31.88 21.58
C ASP A 373 13.33 31.36 22.64
N ILE A 374 14.64 31.42 22.38
CA ILE A 374 15.68 31.05 23.33
C ILE A 374 15.57 31.89 24.59
N ALA A 375 15.43 33.24 24.47
CA ALA A 375 15.32 34.15 25.59
C ALA A 375 14.08 33.88 26.47
N GLN A 376 13.03 33.30 25.91
CA GLN A 376 11.78 32.94 26.60
C GLN A 376 11.71 31.48 27.02
N ASN A 377 12.72 30.68 26.72
CA ASN A 377 12.73 29.22 26.87
C ASN A 377 11.51 28.54 26.23
N THR A 378 11.17 28.96 25.01
CA THR A 378 10.05 28.45 24.19
C THR A 378 10.53 28.07 22.80
N VAL A 379 9.66 27.42 22.03
CA VAL A 379 9.83 27.21 20.59
C VAL A 379 8.50 27.44 19.89
N MET A 380 8.56 27.73 18.57
CA MET A 380 7.36 27.81 17.75
C MET A 380 7.14 26.50 17.03
N ILE A 381 5.98 25.85 17.22
CA ILE A 381 5.61 24.59 16.59
C ILE A 381 4.51 24.80 15.55
N ALA A 382 4.70 24.20 14.38
CA ALA A 382 3.69 24.08 13.35
C ALA A 382 3.40 22.60 13.05
N ARG A 383 2.11 22.26 12.91
CA ARG A 383 1.63 20.89 12.65
C ARG A 383 1.30 20.73 11.16
N ARG A 384 1.51 19.51 10.62
CA ARG A 384 1.19 19.23 9.22
C ARG A 384 -0.31 19.06 8.95
N ASP A 385 -1.11 18.77 9.96
CA ASP A 385 -2.57 18.65 9.91
C ASP A 385 -3.32 19.99 10.07
N LYS A 386 -2.60 21.10 10.18
CA LYS A 386 -3.13 22.46 10.26
C LYS A 386 -2.65 23.30 9.09
N GLU A 387 -3.20 24.52 8.95
CA GLU A 387 -2.71 25.45 7.93
C GLU A 387 -1.20 25.77 8.17
N PRO A 388 -0.39 25.92 7.10
CA PRO A 388 1.06 26.10 7.23
C PRO A 388 1.53 27.25 8.11
N ARG A 389 0.67 28.26 8.32
CA ARG A 389 0.96 29.45 9.12
C ARG A 389 0.50 29.35 10.57
N ASP A 390 -0.30 28.33 10.89
CA ASP A 390 -0.77 28.11 12.25
C ASP A 390 0.39 27.57 13.09
N LYS A 391 0.84 28.38 14.05
CA LYS A 391 1.96 28.05 14.93
C LYS A 391 1.58 28.34 16.38
N GLU A 392 2.09 27.49 17.27
CA GLU A 392 1.89 27.60 18.70
C GLU A 392 3.25 27.78 19.40
N SER A 393 3.30 28.66 20.41
CA SER A 393 4.50 28.80 21.25
C SER A 393 4.42 27.81 22.41
N ILE A 394 5.40 26.92 22.51
CA ILE A 394 5.44 25.85 23.53
C ILE A 394 6.72 26.00 24.36
N ALA A 395 6.58 25.93 25.69
CA ALA A 395 7.74 25.90 26.60
C ALA A 395 8.58 24.66 26.37
N VAL A 396 9.91 24.81 26.41
CA VAL A 396 10.85 23.70 26.10
C VAL A 396 10.63 22.48 27.00
N ASP A 397 10.31 22.72 28.28
CA ASP A 397 10.08 21.63 29.23
C ASP A 397 8.80 20.85 28.98
N MET A 398 7.85 21.40 28.22
CA MET A 398 6.59 20.75 27.83
C MET A 398 6.69 19.98 26.52
N LEU A 399 7.78 20.15 25.76
CA LEU A 399 7.92 19.55 24.42
C LEU A 399 7.80 18.03 24.41
N PRO A 400 8.37 17.27 25.35
CA PRO A 400 8.27 15.81 25.30
C PRO A 400 6.82 15.32 25.34
N SER A 401 6.00 15.83 26.26
CA SER A 401 4.58 15.45 26.36
C SER A 401 3.78 15.98 25.18
N TYR A 402 3.99 17.26 24.81
CA TYR A 402 3.30 17.88 23.68
C TYR A 402 3.53 17.13 22.35
N ILE A 403 4.78 16.76 22.04
CA ILE A 403 5.12 16.03 20.82
C ILE A 403 4.41 14.66 20.81
N SER A 404 4.52 13.89 21.89
CA SER A 404 3.94 12.55 21.99
C SER A 404 2.41 12.58 21.83
N GLU A 405 1.74 13.44 22.57
CA GLU A 405 0.28 13.61 22.53
C GLU A 405 -0.19 14.12 21.15
N THR A 406 0.55 15.06 20.56
CA THR A 406 0.22 15.61 19.25
C THR A 406 0.36 14.58 18.14
N LEU A 407 1.43 13.77 18.14
CA LEU A 407 1.61 12.72 17.15
C LEU A 407 0.50 11.67 17.25
N SER A 408 0.11 11.25 18.45
CA SER A 408 -1.02 10.33 18.66
C SER A 408 -2.34 10.95 18.18
N ALA A 409 -2.59 12.21 18.51
CA ALA A 409 -3.80 12.92 18.06
C ALA A 409 -3.85 13.08 16.53
N MET A 410 -2.71 13.32 15.88
CA MET A 410 -2.61 13.39 14.41
C MET A 410 -2.88 12.02 13.77
N GLN A 411 -2.33 10.94 14.32
CA GLN A 411 -2.57 9.58 13.84
C GLN A 411 -4.07 9.26 13.82
N GLU A 412 -4.73 9.47 14.94
CA GLU A 412 -6.18 9.25 15.07
C GLU A 412 -6.98 10.21 14.19
N GLY A 413 -6.61 11.49 14.14
CA GLY A 413 -7.29 12.50 13.33
C GLY A 413 -7.27 12.17 11.83
N TYR A 414 -6.18 11.61 11.32
CA TYR A 414 -6.11 11.17 9.92
C TYR A 414 -7.01 9.98 9.65
N TYR A 415 -7.06 9.02 10.57
CA TYR A 415 -7.97 7.88 10.45
C TYR A 415 -9.44 8.32 10.44
N GLN A 416 -9.83 9.16 11.38
CA GLN A 416 -11.21 9.65 11.49
C GLN A 416 -11.62 10.47 10.27
N ARG A 417 -10.73 11.33 9.75
CA ARG A 417 -10.99 12.08 8.51
C ARG A 417 -11.24 11.17 7.31
N ALA A 418 -10.42 10.14 7.14
CA ALA A 418 -10.57 9.18 6.05
C ALA A 418 -11.82 8.30 6.22
N LEU A 419 -12.17 7.94 7.47
CA LEU A 419 -13.38 7.17 7.78
C LEU A 419 -14.65 7.97 7.44
N VAL A 420 -14.76 9.19 7.92
CA VAL A 420 -15.89 10.08 7.61
C VAL A 420 -16.03 10.27 6.10
N PHE A 421 -14.90 10.52 5.40
CA PHE A 421 -14.92 10.66 3.95
C PHE A 421 -15.47 9.41 3.24
N ARG A 422 -15.05 8.21 3.66
CA ARG A 422 -15.56 6.95 3.12
C ARG A 422 -17.06 6.80 3.39
N GLU A 423 -17.51 7.06 4.61
CA GLU A 423 -18.91 6.92 4.99
C GLU A 423 -19.83 7.89 4.23
N GLU A 424 -19.45 9.16 4.11
CA GLU A 424 -20.21 10.16 3.35
C GLU A 424 -20.28 9.87 1.85
N ASN A 425 -19.32 9.09 1.33
CA ASN A 425 -19.23 8.73 -0.08
C ASN A 425 -19.59 7.25 -0.36
N THR A 426 -20.20 6.57 0.61
CA THR A 426 -20.82 5.25 0.46
C THR A 426 -22.33 5.38 0.49
N LYS A 427 -23.01 4.85 -0.53
CA LYS A 427 -24.47 4.95 -0.68
C LYS A 427 -25.10 3.58 -0.88
N ASN A 428 -26.26 3.34 -0.26
CA ASN A 428 -27.14 2.25 -0.64
C ASN A 428 -27.92 2.68 -1.89
N ILE A 429 -27.82 1.93 -2.98
CA ILE A 429 -28.49 2.25 -4.23
C ILE A 429 -29.24 1.01 -4.72
N ASP A 430 -30.55 1.12 -4.85
CA ASP A 430 -31.45 0.03 -5.26
C ASP A 430 -32.07 0.27 -6.65
N ASP A 431 -32.08 1.52 -7.12
CA ASP A 431 -32.57 1.88 -8.43
C ASP A 431 -31.45 1.85 -9.48
N LYS A 432 -31.70 1.16 -10.59
CA LYS A 432 -30.73 0.98 -11.68
C LYS A 432 -30.34 2.30 -12.33
N ASP A 433 -31.30 3.20 -12.56
CA ASP A 433 -31.03 4.47 -13.21
C ASP A 433 -30.24 5.41 -12.28
N GLU A 434 -30.52 5.35 -10.97
CA GLU A 434 -29.70 6.05 -9.96
C GLU A 434 -28.27 5.50 -9.93
N PHE A 435 -28.10 4.18 -9.99
CA PHE A 435 -26.78 3.53 -10.01
C PHE A 435 -25.97 3.97 -11.26
N TYR A 436 -26.59 3.99 -12.43
CA TYR A 436 -25.94 4.44 -13.66
C TYR A 436 -25.60 5.93 -13.59
N ARG A 437 -26.52 6.78 -13.09
CA ARG A 437 -26.25 8.23 -12.89
C ARG A 437 -25.11 8.46 -11.88
N HIS A 438 -25.01 7.65 -10.83
CA HIS A 438 -23.97 7.76 -9.82
C HIS A 438 -22.56 7.61 -10.40
N TYR A 439 -22.38 6.74 -11.38
CA TYR A 439 -21.08 6.44 -11.99
C TYR A 439 -20.84 7.14 -13.33
N THR A 440 -21.81 7.86 -13.86
CA THR A 440 -21.67 8.62 -15.10
C THR A 440 -21.23 10.06 -14.78
N PRO A 441 -20.08 10.52 -15.30
CA PRO A 441 -19.63 11.90 -15.08
C PRO A 441 -20.55 12.90 -15.75
N LYS A 442 -20.78 14.05 -15.12
CA LYS A 442 -21.57 15.15 -15.72
C LYS A 442 -20.85 15.78 -16.91
N ASN A 443 -19.51 15.77 -16.88
CA ASN A 443 -18.68 16.28 -17.96
C ASN A 443 -17.69 15.20 -18.42
N SER A 444 -17.92 14.60 -19.57
CA SER A 444 -17.06 13.56 -20.12
C SER A 444 -15.70 14.06 -20.63
N LYS A 445 -15.57 15.38 -20.88
CA LYS A 445 -14.34 16.02 -21.42
C LYS A 445 -13.39 16.46 -20.30
N GLN A 446 -13.90 16.71 -19.12
CA GLN A 446 -13.13 17.05 -17.93
C GLN A 446 -13.56 16.09 -16.81
N PRO A 447 -12.80 15.02 -16.55
CA PRO A 447 -13.18 14.03 -15.54
C PRO A 447 -13.20 14.70 -14.16
N GLU A 448 -14.39 14.98 -13.68
CA GLU A 448 -14.63 15.40 -12.31
C GLU A 448 -14.50 14.20 -11.35
N ILE A 449 -14.21 14.46 -10.10
CA ILE A 449 -14.31 13.46 -9.04
C ILE A 449 -15.79 13.12 -8.85
N HIS A 450 -16.17 11.87 -9.15
CA HIS A 450 -17.56 11.40 -9.08
C HIS A 450 -17.65 9.93 -8.66
N GLY A 451 -18.86 9.48 -8.35
CA GLY A 451 -19.11 8.15 -7.86
C GLY A 451 -18.80 8.02 -6.36
N GLY A 452 -18.17 6.95 -5.99
CA GLY A 452 -17.92 6.52 -4.63
C GLY A 452 -18.22 5.03 -4.51
N PHE A 453 -18.51 4.57 -3.31
CA PHE A 453 -18.97 3.19 -3.10
C PHE A 453 -20.49 3.14 -3.22
N ALA A 454 -20.99 2.21 -4.05
CA ALA A 454 -22.38 1.83 -4.08
C ALA A 454 -22.55 0.47 -3.42
N ASN A 455 -23.29 0.44 -2.33
CA ASN A 455 -23.69 -0.76 -1.64
C ASN A 455 -25.04 -1.23 -2.21
N SER A 456 -24.99 -2.14 -3.18
CA SER A 456 -26.14 -2.53 -4.00
C SER A 456 -26.29 -4.04 -4.12
N HIS A 457 -27.52 -4.50 -4.36
CA HIS A 457 -27.82 -5.92 -4.51
C HIS A 457 -27.24 -6.51 -5.79
N TRP A 458 -26.71 -7.73 -5.70
CA TRP A 458 -26.19 -8.53 -6.79
C TRP A 458 -26.65 -9.99 -6.68
N CYS A 459 -27.13 -10.56 -7.79
CA CYS A 459 -27.71 -11.91 -7.82
C CYS A 459 -26.68 -13.07 -7.84
N GLY A 460 -25.39 -12.77 -7.85
CA GLY A 460 -24.33 -13.79 -7.96
C GLY A 460 -23.96 -14.16 -9.41
N ASP A 461 -24.62 -13.60 -10.42
CA ASP A 461 -24.39 -13.92 -11.82
C ASP A 461 -23.21 -13.08 -12.38
N ALA A 462 -22.18 -13.77 -12.89
CA ALA A 462 -21.01 -13.12 -13.49
C ALA A 462 -21.36 -12.25 -14.71
N ALA A 463 -22.39 -12.60 -15.45
CA ALA A 463 -22.84 -11.80 -16.60
C ALA A 463 -23.32 -10.40 -16.17
N CYS A 464 -23.96 -10.28 -15.02
CA CYS A 464 -24.36 -8.99 -14.47
C CYS A 464 -23.16 -8.14 -14.05
N GLU A 465 -22.14 -8.76 -13.47
CA GLU A 465 -20.89 -8.09 -13.12
C GLU A 465 -20.15 -7.59 -14.36
N GLU A 466 -20.04 -8.43 -15.38
CA GLU A 466 -19.39 -8.10 -16.65
C GLU A 466 -20.12 -6.96 -17.39
N GLN A 467 -21.47 -6.99 -17.42
CA GLN A 467 -22.27 -5.94 -18.03
C GLN A 467 -21.99 -4.59 -17.36
N ILE A 468 -22.05 -4.50 -16.02
CA ILE A 468 -21.77 -3.27 -15.26
C ILE A 468 -20.33 -2.78 -15.54
N LYS A 469 -19.37 -3.70 -15.56
CA LYS A 469 -17.96 -3.40 -15.85
C LYS A 469 -17.77 -2.81 -17.25
N ASN A 470 -18.46 -3.35 -18.24
CA ASN A 470 -18.39 -2.88 -19.63
C ASN A 470 -19.06 -1.51 -19.79
N ASP A 471 -20.22 -1.31 -19.19
CA ASP A 471 -21.02 -0.07 -19.32
C ASP A 471 -20.37 1.10 -18.56
N LEU A 472 -19.93 0.89 -17.34
CA LEU A 472 -19.57 1.97 -16.39
C LEU A 472 -18.08 1.99 -15.98
N LYS A 473 -17.30 0.96 -16.30
CA LYS A 473 -15.95 0.71 -15.75
C LYS A 473 -15.98 0.62 -14.22
N VAL A 474 -17.02 0.00 -13.70
CA VAL A 474 -17.26 -0.27 -12.28
C VAL A 474 -17.20 -1.79 -12.09
N SER A 475 -16.57 -2.23 -11.02
CA SER A 475 -16.52 -3.65 -10.64
C SER A 475 -17.04 -3.85 -9.22
N ILE A 476 -17.42 -5.08 -8.89
CA ILE A 476 -17.65 -5.50 -7.52
C ILE A 476 -16.28 -5.55 -6.82
N ARG A 477 -16.11 -4.73 -5.80
CA ARG A 477 -14.84 -4.65 -5.06
C ARG A 477 -14.70 -5.78 -4.08
N CYS A 478 -15.77 -6.02 -3.33
CA CYS A 478 -15.86 -7.18 -2.44
C CYS A 478 -17.32 -7.41 -2.03
N ILE A 479 -17.56 -8.60 -1.49
CA ILE A 479 -18.71 -8.97 -0.70
C ILE A 479 -18.28 -8.76 0.75
N PRO A 480 -18.74 -7.69 1.45
CA PRO A 480 -18.28 -7.40 2.81
C PRO A 480 -18.59 -8.54 3.78
N PHE A 481 -17.71 -8.81 4.73
CA PHE A 481 -17.93 -9.85 5.74
C PHE A 481 -19.08 -9.52 6.71
N ASP A 482 -19.33 -8.24 6.92
CA ASP A 482 -20.40 -7.72 7.75
C ASP A 482 -21.72 -7.46 6.98
N ALA A 483 -21.76 -7.88 5.68
CA ALA A 483 -22.96 -7.77 4.87
C ALA A 483 -24.11 -8.56 5.51
N LYS A 484 -25.20 -7.86 5.83
CA LYS A 484 -26.40 -8.48 6.37
C LYS A 484 -27.14 -9.26 5.29
N GLU A 485 -27.74 -10.37 5.66
CA GLU A 485 -28.76 -11.00 4.81
C GLU A 485 -29.95 -10.05 4.66
N GLU A 486 -30.17 -9.59 3.46
CA GLU A 486 -31.21 -8.64 3.10
C GLU A 486 -31.77 -9.03 1.74
N LYS A 487 -33.08 -9.21 1.66
CA LYS A 487 -33.75 -9.48 0.38
C LYS A 487 -33.85 -8.20 -0.45
N GLY A 488 -33.48 -8.29 -1.70
CA GLY A 488 -33.57 -7.21 -2.66
C GLY A 488 -33.50 -7.71 -4.09
N SER A 489 -33.34 -6.77 -5.01
CA SER A 489 -33.25 -7.06 -6.45
C SER A 489 -31.90 -6.66 -7.01
N CYS A 490 -31.29 -7.54 -7.80
CA CYS A 490 -30.02 -7.28 -8.49
C CYS A 490 -30.09 -5.96 -9.26
N ILE A 491 -29.15 -5.08 -9.01
CA ILE A 491 -29.08 -3.76 -9.62
C ILE A 491 -28.93 -3.80 -11.16
N CYS A 492 -28.46 -4.93 -11.70
CA CYS A 492 -28.29 -5.13 -13.14
C CYS A 492 -29.56 -5.71 -13.78
N CYS A 493 -30.02 -6.88 -13.33
CA CYS A 493 -31.04 -7.67 -14.01
C CYS A 493 -32.37 -7.76 -13.27
N GLY A 494 -32.49 -7.27 -12.06
CA GLY A 494 -33.72 -7.32 -11.25
C GLY A 494 -34.04 -8.67 -10.61
N LYS A 495 -33.24 -9.73 -10.83
CA LYS A 495 -33.40 -11.02 -10.14
C LYS A 495 -33.24 -10.89 -8.64
N GLU A 496 -33.82 -11.79 -7.88
CA GLU A 496 -33.72 -11.84 -6.43
C GLU A 496 -32.26 -11.94 -5.97
N SER A 497 -31.94 -11.22 -4.90
CA SER A 497 -30.64 -11.19 -4.25
C SER A 497 -30.83 -11.16 -2.73
N ASN A 498 -29.96 -11.84 -1.99
CA ASN A 498 -30.02 -11.94 -0.54
C ASN A 498 -28.97 -11.08 0.17
N ARG A 499 -28.16 -10.36 -0.56
CA ARG A 499 -27.06 -9.54 0.02
C ARG A 499 -26.64 -8.39 -0.89
N ARG A 500 -26.10 -7.36 -0.26
CA ARG A 500 -25.44 -6.25 -0.94
C ARG A 500 -23.97 -6.54 -1.12
N VAL A 501 -23.39 -5.93 -2.15
CA VAL A 501 -21.95 -5.94 -2.44
C VAL A 501 -21.48 -4.52 -2.70
N ILE A 502 -20.18 -4.28 -2.56
CA ILE A 502 -19.59 -2.96 -2.82
C ILE A 502 -19.17 -2.86 -4.30
N PHE A 503 -19.82 -1.95 -5.01
CA PHE A 503 -19.40 -1.53 -6.35
C PHE A 503 -18.57 -0.25 -6.26
N ALA A 504 -17.55 -0.13 -7.10
CA ALA A 504 -16.80 1.12 -7.30
C ALA A 504 -15.97 1.10 -8.59
N LYS A 505 -15.61 2.29 -9.07
CA LYS A 505 -14.44 2.44 -9.95
C LYS A 505 -13.18 2.17 -9.15
N SER A 506 -12.13 1.64 -9.78
CA SER A 506 -10.90 1.25 -9.09
C SER A 506 -9.62 1.63 -9.85
N TYR A 507 -8.51 1.57 -9.16
CA TYR A 507 -7.14 1.70 -9.69
C TYR A 507 -6.61 0.39 -10.23
#